data_e133949b7eb77b21e79c46d9fcdd4266
#
_entry.id   e133949b7eb77b21e79c46d9fcdd4266
#
_cell.length_a   1.000
_cell.length_b   1.000
_cell.length_c   1.000
_cell.angle_alpha   90.00
_cell.angle_beta   90.00
_cell.angle_gamma   90.00
#
_symmetry.space_group_name_H-M   'P 1'
#
loop_
_entity.id
_entity.type
_entity.pdbx_description
1 polymer ?
#
loop_
_entity_poly.entity_id
_entity_poly.type
_entity_poly.pdbx_seq_one_letter_code
_entity_poly.pdbx_strand_id
1 'polypeptide(L)'
;MVLLLLAILVWGANWPVMKAGLGHVTPVWFSASRFALGALCLFLLQLLTGTLYRPSRGDVPLLLSVGLLQMLAFTLLGALAMTDIPAGRSAVLAYTTPLWVTPLAVLVFRERLVPRQLLGAALGMFGVAVLFNPLALDWHNANLVRANLMLLIASACWALCILHLRYAKVRATAYQLAPWQMLVATAPLLALARIVEGPFTGDGSVAFWQIILFVGPLATAFCFCAVNAASMWLPATSMSLAMLGVPLVGLMSSVFWLGETLSASLIAGVLAISAGILLAIVKTRAKATS
;
A
#
# COMPACT_ATOMS: atom_id res chain seq x y z
N MET A 1 -6.50 -16.33 -1.99
CA MET A 1 -5.06 -16.35 -1.61
C MET A 1 -4.15 -16.06 -2.79
N VAL A 2 -4.27 -16.73 -3.95
CA VAL A 2 -3.38 -16.51 -5.13
C VAL A 2 -3.37 -15.04 -5.57
N LEU A 3 -4.54 -14.40 -5.73
CA LEU A 3 -4.64 -13.00 -6.14
C LEU A 3 -3.95 -12.04 -5.15
N LEU A 4 -4.01 -12.32 -3.85
CA LEU A 4 -3.33 -11.54 -2.83
C LEU A 4 -1.80 -11.69 -2.93
N LEU A 5 -1.30 -12.90 -3.16
CA LEU A 5 0.14 -13.14 -3.38
C LEU A 5 0.63 -12.41 -4.63
N LEU A 6 -0.12 -12.49 -5.73
CA LEU A 6 0.22 -11.74 -6.96
C LEU A 6 0.22 -10.23 -6.71
N ALA A 7 -0.75 -9.71 -5.97
CA ALA A 7 -0.80 -8.29 -5.61
C ALA A 7 0.40 -7.87 -4.75
N ILE A 8 0.85 -8.71 -3.81
CA ILE A 8 2.05 -8.47 -3.00
C ILE A 8 3.29 -8.38 -3.90
N LEU A 9 3.46 -9.31 -4.85
CA LEU A 9 4.59 -9.30 -5.77
C LEU A 9 4.58 -8.04 -6.67
N VAL A 10 3.43 -7.72 -7.25
CA VAL A 10 3.27 -6.54 -8.11
C VAL A 10 3.49 -5.25 -7.33
N TRP A 11 2.92 -5.12 -6.12
CA TRP A 11 3.12 -3.91 -5.31
C TRP A 11 4.55 -3.79 -4.77
N GLY A 12 5.22 -4.91 -4.47
CA GLY A 12 6.63 -4.88 -4.14
C GLY A 12 7.47 -4.33 -5.30
N ALA A 13 7.33 -4.91 -6.48
CA ALA A 13 8.00 -4.45 -7.69
C ALA A 13 7.62 -3.03 -8.11
N ASN A 14 6.44 -2.54 -7.70
CA ASN A 14 5.97 -1.19 -8.03
C ASN A 14 6.81 -0.08 -7.37
N TRP A 15 7.47 -0.30 -6.22
CA TRP A 15 8.24 0.74 -5.54
C TRP A 15 9.42 1.26 -6.38
N PRO A 16 10.34 0.42 -6.90
CA PRO A 16 11.37 0.90 -7.80
C PRO A 16 10.81 1.47 -9.12
N VAL A 17 9.71 0.92 -9.64
CA VAL A 17 9.04 1.46 -10.84
C VAL A 17 8.48 2.87 -10.56
N MET A 18 7.87 3.11 -9.39
CA MET A 18 7.44 4.44 -8.99
C MET A 18 8.62 5.41 -8.88
N LYS A 19 9.73 4.99 -8.28
CA LYS A 19 10.94 5.82 -8.16
C LYS A 19 11.47 6.22 -9.54
N ALA A 20 11.54 5.27 -10.48
CA ALA A 20 11.90 5.56 -11.86
C ALA A 20 10.91 6.52 -12.53
N GLY A 21 9.61 6.35 -12.29
CA GLY A 21 8.54 7.21 -12.83
C GLY A 21 8.65 8.67 -12.39
N LEU A 22 9.13 8.93 -11.18
CA LEU A 22 9.38 10.29 -10.69
C LEU A 22 10.49 11.03 -11.45
N GLY A 23 11.29 10.35 -12.25
CA GLY A 23 12.22 10.98 -13.20
C GLY A 23 11.55 11.50 -14.49
N HIS A 24 10.29 11.11 -14.75
CA HIS A 24 9.55 11.44 -15.98
C HIS A 24 8.35 12.36 -15.74
N VAL A 25 7.86 12.45 -14.49
CA VAL A 25 6.68 13.25 -14.12
C VAL A 25 6.73 13.57 -12.63
N THR A 26 6.21 14.74 -12.26
CA THR A 26 6.16 15.17 -10.85
C THR A 26 5.22 14.30 -10.00
N PRO A 27 5.43 14.23 -8.66
CA PRO A 27 4.77 13.26 -7.79
C PRO A 27 3.23 13.34 -7.77
N VAL A 28 2.66 14.55 -7.82
CA VAL A 28 1.19 14.71 -7.78
C VAL A 28 0.58 14.31 -9.12
N TRP A 29 1.19 14.74 -10.25
CA TRP A 29 0.78 14.30 -11.58
C TRP A 29 0.95 12.80 -11.79
N PHE A 30 2.03 12.21 -11.26
CA PHE A 30 2.21 10.75 -11.28
C PHE A 30 1.07 10.03 -10.57
N SER A 31 0.73 10.50 -9.35
CA SER A 31 -0.37 9.92 -8.55
C SER A 31 -1.73 10.12 -9.22
N ALA A 32 -1.98 11.29 -9.81
CA ALA A 32 -3.21 11.55 -10.54
C ALA A 32 -3.36 10.65 -11.79
N SER A 33 -2.29 10.54 -12.59
CA SER A 33 -2.27 9.75 -13.83
C SER A 33 -2.51 8.27 -13.57
N ARG A 34 -1.89 7.69 -12.52
CA ARG A 34 -2.06 6.27 -12.19
C ARG A 34 -3.50 5.95 -11.80
N PHE A 35 -4.15 6.78 -10.98
CA PHE A 35 -5.53 6.55 -10.57
C PHE A 35 -6.51 6.87 -11.69
N ALA A 36 -6.27 7.90 -12.49
CA ALA A 36 -7.08 8.20 -13.67
C ALA A 36 -7.10 7.01 -14.66
N LEU A 37 -5.93 6.46 -14.98
CA LEU A 37 -5.83 5.33 -15.88
C LEU A 37 -6.41 4.05 -15.25
N GLY A 38 -6.17 3.82 -13.95
CA GLY A 38 -6.76 2.70 -13.22
C GLY A 38 -8.29 2.75 -13.19
N ALA A 39 -8.85 3.93 -12.89
CA ALA A 39 -10.30 4.15 -12.94
C ALA A 39 -10.87 3.90 -14.34
N LEU A 40 -10.24 4.48 -15.37
CA LEU A 40 -10.66 4.32 -16.76
C LEU A 40 -10.67 2.83 -17.17
N CYS A 41 -9.60 2.09 -16.86
CA CYS A 41 -9.52 0.66 -17.16
C CYS A 41 -10.65 -0.13 -16.49
N LEU A 42 -10.94 0.12 -15.21
CA LEU A 42 -11.99 -0.60 -14.49
C LEU A 42 -13.39 -0.18 -14.95
N PHE A 43 -13.63 1.10 -15.23
CA PHE A 43 -14.91 1.55 -15.79
C PHE A 43 -15.17 0.92 -17.16
N LEU A 44 -14.17 0.91 -18.05
CA LEU A 44 -14.27 0.27 -19.35
C LEU A 44 -14.52 -1.23 -19.21
N LEU A 45 -13.78 -1.93 -18.35
CA LEU A 45 -13.97 -3.35 -18.11
C LEU A 45 -15.37 -3.65 -17.57
N GLN A 46 -15.85 -2.90 -16.57
CA GLN A 46 -17.18 -3.08 -16.00
C GLN A 46 -18.30 -2.75 -17.00
N LEU A 47 -18.09 -1.76 -17.86
CA LEU A 47 -19.03 -1.40 -18.92
C LEU A 47 -19.11 -2.52 -19.98
N LEU A 48 -17.98 -3.01 -20.47
CA LEU A 48 -17.89 -4.06 -21.47
C LEU A 48 -18.45 -5.42 -20.97
N THR A 49 -18.28 -5.69 -19.67
CA THR A 49 -18.80 -6.93 -19.03
C THR A 49 -20.21 -6.78 -18.49
N GLY A 50 -20.85 -5.61 -18.62
CA GLY A 50 -22.19 -5.36 -18.09
C GLY A 50 -22.28 -5.39 -16.56
N THR A 51 -21.15 -5.25 -15.85
CA THR A 51 -21.06 -5.34 -14.38
C THR A 51 -20.95 -3.97 -13.70
N LEU A 52 -21.18 -2.89 -14.44
CA LEU A 52 -21.07 -1.53 -13.91
C LEU A 52 -22.07 -1.32 -12.76
N TYR A 53 -21.52 -1.05 -11.59
CA TYR A 53 -22.28 -0.82 -10.37
C TYR A 53 -22.44 0.68 -10.10
N ARG A 54 -23.65 1.09 -9.70
CA ARG A 54 -23.92 2.44 -9.23
C ARG A 54 -23.91 2.44 -7.68
N PRO A 55 -22.98 3.15 -7.05
CA PRO A 55 -22.89 3.17 -5.59
C PRO A 55 -24.16 3.69 -4.93
N SER A 56 -24.55 3.06 -3.85
CA SER A 56 -25.63 3.49 -2.97
C SER A 56 -25.12 4.50 -1.93
N ARG A 57 -26.04 5.17 -1.24
CA ARG A 57 -25.65 6.06 -0.11
C ARG A 57 -24.91 5.32 1.00
N GLY A 58 -25.19 4.03 1.20
CA GLY A 58 -24.49 3.19 2.17
C GLY A 58 -23.04 2.88 1.81
N ASP A 59 -22.65 2.99 0.54
CA ASP A 59 -21.29 2.74 0.08
C ASP A 59 -20.40 3.99 0.21
N VAL A 60 -20.99 5.19 0.35
CA VAL A 60 -20.26 6.48 0.37
C VAL A 60 -19.17 6.52 1.44
N PRO A 61 -19.37 6.09 2.71
CA PRO A 61 -18.29 6.11 3.69
C PRO A 61 -17.08 5.31 3.27
N LEU A 62 -17.30 4.13 2.64
CA LEU A 62 -16.21 3.29 2.16
C LEU A 62 -15.55 3.84 0.89
N LEU A 63 -16.31 4.49 0.02
CA LEU A 63 -15.77 5.19 -1.15
C LEU A 63 -14.81 6.31 -0.72
N LEU A 64 -15.24 7.12 0.26
CA LEU A 64 -14.42 8.24 0.75
C LEU A 64 -13.20 7.75 1.52
N SER A 65 -13.34 6.79 2.43
CA SER A 65 -12.20 6.33 3.23
C SER A 65 -11.14 5.66 2.36
N VAL A 66 -11.53 4.76 1.46
CA VAL A 66 -10.57 4.09 0.57
C VAL A 66 -10.00 5.07 -0.46
N GLY A 67 -10.86 5.89 -1.10
CA GLY A 67 -10.41 6.85 -2.10
C GLY A 67 -9.46 7.91 -1.53
N LEU A 68 -9.79 8.49 -0.37
CA LEU A 68 -9.01 9.58 0.20
C LEU A 68 -7.84 9.10 1.07
N LEU A 69 -8.01 8.07 1.90
CA LEU A 69 -6.95 7.65 2.82
C LEU A 69 -5.98 6.66 2.17
N GLN A 70 -6.50 5.60 1.50
CA GLN A 70 -5.64 4.57 0.92
C GLN A 70 -5.13 4.97 -0.46
N MET A 71 -6.01 5.47 -1.34
CA MET A 71 -5.60 5.76 -2.72
C MET A 71 -4.91 7.13 -2.82
N LEU A 72 -5.52 8.21 -2.33
CA LEU A 72 -4.93 9.54 -2.41
C LEU A 72 -3.80 9.70 -1.40
N ALA A 73 -4.10 9.69 -0.09
CA ALA A 73 -3.12 10.09 0.94
C ALA A 73 -1.92 9.13 0.99
N PHE A 74 -2.15 7.81 1.07
CA PHE A 74 -1.05 6.83 1.10
C PHE A 74 -0.15 6.94 -0.12
N THR A 75 -0.74 7.02 -1.32
CA THR A 75 0.04 7.00 -2.56
C THR A 75 0.77 8.32 -2.79
N LEU A 76 0.10 9.45 -2.55
CA LEU A 76 0.71 10.77 -2.71
C LEU A 76 1.86 11.00 -1.71
N LEU A 77 1.63 10.70 -0.43
CA LEU A 77 2.66 10.82 0.59
C LEU A 77 3.86 9.90 0.30
N GLY A 78 3.59 8.69 -0.22
CA GLY A 78 4.64 7.77 -0.67
C GLY A 78 5.44 8.34 -1.85
N ALA A 79 4.78 8.90 -2.86
CA ALA A 79 5.44 9.51 -4.01
C ALA A 79 6.28 10.73 -3.62
N LEU A 80 5.73 11.61 -2.75
CA LEU A 80 6.45 12.77 -2.22
C LEU A 80 7.66 12.35 -1.37
N ALA A 81 7.52 11.36 -0.51
CA ALA A 81 8.65 10.88 0.31
C ALA A 81 9.78 10.31 -0.54
N MET A 82 9.45 9.61 -1.63
CA MET A 82 10.46 9.03 -2.52
C MET A 82 11.28 10.07 -3.31
N THR A 83 10.93 11.35 -3.31
CA THR A 83 11.82 12.38 -3.84
C THR A 83 13.10 12.50 -3.01
N ASP A 84 13.00 12.32 -1.70
CA ASP A 84 14.08 12.56 -0.74
C ASP A 84 14.76 11.27 -0.24
N ILE A 85 14.09 10.09 -0.36
CA ILE A 85 14.63 8.83 0.16
C ILE A 85 14.55 7.68 -0.85
N PRO A 86 15.36 6.61 -0.67
CA PRO A 86 15.36 5.43 -1.54
C PRO A 86 14.03 4.68 -1.55
N ALA A 87 13.74 4.00 -2.67
CA ALA A 87 12.49 3.26 -2.87
C ALA A 87 12.34 2.09 -1.88
N GLY A 88 13.40 1.32 -1.62
CA GLY A 88 13.40 0.22 -0.68
C GLY A 88 13.06 0.67 0.74
N ARG A 89 13.68 1.77 1.22
CA ARG A 89 13.36 2.35 2.53
C ARG A 89 11.92 2.86 2.58
N SER A 90 11.44 3.51 1.53
CA SER A 90 10.06 3.99 1.43
C SER A 90 9.07 2.84 1.51
N ALA A 91 9.34 1.72 0.80
CA ALA A 91 8.54 0.52 0.88
C ALA A 91 8.41 0.00 2.32
N VAL A 92 9.53 -0.10 3.05
CA VAL A 92 9.54 -0.59 4.43
C VAL A 92 8.67 0.28 5.34
N LEU A 93 8.87 1.58 5.30
CA LEU A 93 8.16 2.51 6.20
C LEU A 93 6.67 2.61 5.88
N ALA A 94 6.30 2.61 4.61
CA ALA A 94 4.90 2.62 4.20
C ALA A 94 4.13 1.39 4.69
N TYR A 95 4.82 0.27 4.92
CA TYR A 95 4.20 -0.97 5.41
C TYR A 95 4.32 -1.20 6.92
N THR A 96 4.54 -0.15 7.70
CA THR A 96 4.44 -0.20 9.18
C THR A 96 2.99 -0.33 9.66
N THR A 97 2.04 -0.65 8.77
CA THR A 97 0.61 -0.82 9.06
C THR A 97 0.28 -1.69 10.26
N PRO A 98 1.02 -2.79 10.57
CA PRO A 98 0.75 -3.59 11.77
C PRO A 98 0.89 -2.82 13.08
N LEU A 99 1.74 -1.77 13.13
CA LEU A 99 1.91 -0.90 14.30
C LEU A 99 0.61 -0.16 14.64
N TRP A 100 -0.21 0.13 13.64
CA TRP A 100 -1.48 0.85 13.76
C TRP A 100 -2.65 -0.11 13.84
N VAL A 101 -2.70 -1.11 12.94
CA VAL A 101 -3.81 -2.05 12.85
C VAL A 101 -3.93 -2.91 14.08
N THR A 102 -2.84 -3.51 14.56
CA THR A 102 -2.88 -4.50 15.64
C THR A 102 -3.45 -3.94 16.94
N PRO A 103 -2.98 -2.79 17.47
CA PRO A 103 -3.59 -2.21 18.66
C PRO A 103 -5.07 -1.85 18.46
N LEU A 104 -5.42 -1.24 17.33
CA LEU A 104 -6.80 -0.83 17.06
C LEU A 104 -7.73 -2.04 16.88
N ALA A 105 -7.28 -3.09 16.18
CA ALA A 105 -8.06 -4.31 16.00
C ALA A 105 -8.35 -5.01 17.35
N VAL A 106 -7.36 -5.07 18.24
CA VAL A 106 -7.52 -5.71 19.55
C VAL A 106 -8.32 -4.83 20.52
N LEU A 107 -7.95 -3.55 20.67
CA LEU A 107 -8.52 -2.67 21.70
C LEU A 107 -9.92 -2.15 21.34
N VAL A 108 -10.14 -1.81 20.06
CA VAL A 108 -11.40 -1.19 19.61
C VAL A 108 -12.36 -2.26 19.09
N PHE A 109 -11.88 -3.14 18.23
CA PHE A 109 -12.71 -4.15 17.56
C PHE A 109 -12.70 -5.51 18.26
N ARG A 110 -11.95 -5.67 19.36
CA ARG A 110 -11.86 -6.88 20.18
C ARG A 110 -11.47 -8.12 19.37
N GLU A 111 -10.64 -7.94 18.34
CA GLU A 111 -10.10 -9.05 17.56
C GLU A 111 -9.24 -9.94 18.48
N ARG A 112 -9.50 -11.25 18.46
CA ARG A 112 -8.75 -12.21 19.29
C ARG A 112 -7.52 -12.68 18.53
N LEU A 113 -6.34 -12.34 19.05
CA LEU A 113 -5.07 -12.84 18.54
C LEU A 113 -4.66 -14.09 19.28
N VAL A 114 -4.22 -15.10 18.53
CA VAL A 114 -3.51 -16.24 19.16
C VAL A 114 -2.07 -15.80 19.49
N PRO A 115 -1.44 -16.35 20.56
CA PRO A 115 -0.10 -15.93 21.00
C PRO A 115 0.94 -15.92 19.88
N ARG A 116 0.81 -16.84 18.95
CA ARG A 116 1.69 -16.94 17.79
C ARG A 116 1.56 -15.75 16.81
N GLN A 117 0.35 -15.25 16.59
CA GLN A 117 0.12 -14.05 15.77
C GLN A 117 0.70 -12.81 16.46
N LEU A 118 0.58 -12.73 17.78
CA LEU A 118 1.16 -11.65 18.57
C LEU A 118 2.70 -11.67 18.49
N LEU A 119 3.32 -12.85 18.62
CA LEU A 119 4.76 -13.01 18.44
C LEU A 119 5.19 -12.67 17.01
N GLY A 120 4.43 -13.12 16.01
CA GLY A 120 4.68 -12.78 14.60
C GLY A 120 4.60 -11.28 14.34
N ALA A 121 3.59 -10.60 14.89
CA ALA A 121 3.47 -9.15 14.81
C ALA A 121 4.63 -8.44 15.51
N ALA A 122 5.00 -8.85 16.72
CA ALA A 122 6.12 -8.27 17.45
C ALA A 122 7.45 -8.42 16.68
N LEU A 123 7.70 -9.61 16.12
CA LEU A 123 8.90 -9.87 15.33
C LEU A 123 8.91 -9.08 14.01
N GLY A 124 7.77 -8.98 13.34
CA GLY A 124 7.62 -8.12 12.15
C GLY A 124 7.86 -6.64 12.46
N MET A 125 7.31 -6.14 13.58
CA MET A 125 7.55 -4.76 14.04
C MET A 125 9.02 -4.51 14.42
N PHE A 126 9.67 -5.47 15.09
CA PHE A 126 11.10 -5.41 15.37
C PHE A 126 11.90 -5.33 14.08
N GLY A 127 11.59 -6.16 13.08
CA GLY A 127 12.24 -6.10 11.77
C GLY A 127 12.07 -4.75 11.07
N VAL A 128 10.87 -4.15 11.13
CA VAL A 128 10.64 -2.79 10.63
C VAL A 128 11.47 -1.77 11.40
N ALA A 129 11.55 -1.85 12.74
CA ALA A 129 12.37 -0.95 13.55
C ALA A 129 13.87 -1.05 13.21
N VAL A 130 14.36 -2.27 12.95
CA VAL A 130 15.76 -2.49 12.50
C VAL A 130 16.00 -1.84 11.14
N LEU A 131 15.04 -1.95 10.20
CA LEU A 131 15.16 -1.33 8.89
C LEU A 131 15.02 0.19 8.93
N PHE A 132 14.15 0.70 9.78
CA PHE A 132 14.01 2.14 10.00
C PHE A 132 15.27 2.75 10.58
N ASN A 133 15.96 2.00 11.46
CA ASN A 133 17.19 2.39 12.13
C ASN A 133 17.15 3.84 12.67
N PRO A 134 16.27 4.14 13.65
CA PRO A 134 16.07 5.51 14.13
C PRO A 134 17.33 6.10 14.77
N LEU A 135 18.26 5.25 15.22
CA LEU A 135 19.53 5.66 15.84
C LEU A 135 20.54 6.19 14.81
N ALA A 136 20.43 5.76 13.54
CA ALA A 136 21.28 6.24 12.45
C ALA A 136 20.60 7.30 11.58
N LEU A 137 19.37 7.71 11.92
CA LEU A 137 18.66 8.77 11.21
C LEU A 137 19.29 10.13 11.54
N ASP A 138 19.63 10.88 10.49
CA ASP A 138 20.04 12.28 10.65
C ASP A 138 18.80 13.15 10.95
N TRP A 139 18.57 13.41 12.23
CA TRP A 139 17.46 14.20 12.73
C TRP A 139 17.56 15.69 12.41
N HIS A 140 18.74 16.17 12.00
CA HIS A 140 18.97 17.57 11.58
C HIS A 140 18.58 17.81 10.13
N ASN A 141 18.47 16.75 9.34
CA ASN A 141 18.02 16.84 7.95
C ASN A 141 16.48 16.88 7.89
N ALA A 142 15.92 18.09 7.80
CA ALA A 142 14.47 18.31 7.80
C ALA A 142 13.73 17.57 6.65
N ASN A 143 14.35 17.44 5.47
CA ASN A 143 13.75 16.73 4.34
C ASN A 143 13.65 15.23 4.64
N LEU A 144 14.70 14.64 5.20
CA LEU A 144 14.72 13.24 5.59
C LEU A 144 13.69 12.93 6.68
N VAL A 145 13.59 13.78 7.70
CA VAL A 145 12.58 13.65 8.77
C VAL A 145 11.18 13.77 8.19
N ARG A 146 10.93 14.79 7.35
CA ARG A 146 9.64 14.98 6.68
C ARG A 146 9.24 13.77 5.85
N ALA A 147 10.13 13.23 5.01
CA ALA A 147 9.86 12.07 4.18
C ALA A 147 9.50 10.83 5.01
N ASN A 148 10.21 10.58 6.10
CA ASN A 148 9.89 9.48 7.01
C ASN A 148 8.52 9.66 7.69
N LEU A 149 8.21 10.88 8.15
CA LEU A 149 6.90 11.20 8.75
C LEU A 149 5.76 11.02 7.74
N MET A 150 5.94 11.45 6.48
CA MET A 150 4.96 11.24 5.42
C MET A 150 4.62 9.76 5.25
N LEU A 151 5.61 8.87 5.28
CA LEU A 151 5.40 7.42 5.15
C LEU A 151 4.72 6.81 6.37
N LEU A 152 5.02 7.27 7.59
CA LEU A 152 4.31 6.83 8.78
C LEU A 152 2.84 7.28 8.77
N ILE A 153 2.55 8.51 8.35
CA ILE A 153 1.19 9.01 8.17
C ILE A 153 0.47 8.22 7.07
N ALA A 154 1.13 7.96 5.95
CA ALA A 154 0.59 7.12 4.88
C ALA A 154 0.19 5.73 5.40
N SER A 155 1.09 5.09 6.16
CA SER A 155 0.85 3.80 6.80
C SER A 155 -0.35 3.82 7.75
N ALA A 156 -0.50 4.88 8.57
CA ALA A 156 -1.66 5.07 9.45
C ALA A 156 -2.97 5.23 8.64
N CYS A 157 -2.96 6.03 7.58
CA CYS A 157 -4.11 6.17 6.69
C CYS A 157 -4.54 4.83 6.09
N TRP A 158 -3.59 4.01 5.64
CA TRP A 158 -3.91 2.69 5.12
C TRP A 158 -4.40 1.73 6.20
N ALA A 159 -3.83 1.77 7.40
CA ALA A 159 -4.30 0.98 8.54
C ALA A 159 -5.78 1.24 8.86
N LEU A 160 -6.20 2.50 8.86
CA LEU A 160 -7.61 2.87 9.03
C LEU A 160 -8.50 2.29 7.93
N CYS A 161 -8.01 2.24 6.68
CA CYS A 161 -8.75 1.60 5.58
C CYS A 161 -8.86 0.09 5.73
N ILE A 162 -7.79 -0.61 6.18
CA ILE A 162 -7.86 -2.06 6.46
C ILE A 162 -8.96 -2.35 7.48
N LEU A 163 -9.01 -1.58 8.56
CA LEU A 163 -10.04 -1.71 9.59
C LEU A 163 -11.43 -1.39 9.03
N HIS A 164 -11.57 -0.29 8.29
CA HIS A 164 -12.86 0.08 7.71
C HIS A 164 -13.35 -0.97 6.70
N LEU A 165 -12.50 -1.44 5.78
CA LEU A 165 -12.84 -2.52 4.83
C LEU A 165 -13.29 -3.79 5.53
N ARG A 166 -12.65 -4.15 6.64
CA ARG A 166 -12.96 -5.36 7.40
C ARG A 166 -14.30 -5.27 8.13
N TYR A 167 -14.59 -4.11 8.74
CA TYR A 167 -15.74 -3.96 9.63
C TYR A 167 -16.91 -3.18 9.02
N ALA A 168 -16.76 -2.61 7.82
CA ALA A 168 -17.85 -1.97 7.10
C ALA A 168 -18.92 -2.98 6.67
N LYS A 169 -20.17 -2.61 6.88
CA LYS A 169 -21.33 -3.39 6.44
C LYS A 169 -21.81 -2.90 5.07
N VAL A 170 -21.10 -3.29 4.01
CA VAL A 170 -21.47 -2.94 2.63
C VAL A 170 -21.88 -4.19 1.85
N ARG A 171 -22.79 -4.02 0.87
CA ARG A 171 -23.22 -5.10 -0.02
C ARG A 171 -22.37 -5.18 -1.29
N ALA A 172 -21.82 -4.05 -1.70
CA ALA A 172 -21.00 -3.95 -2.89
C ALA A 172 -19.64 -4.65 -2.70
N THR A 173 -19.15 -5.28 -3.76
CA THR A 173 -17.82 -5.91 -3.77
C THR A 173 -16.72 -4.88 -3.95
N ALA A 174 -15.49 -5.22 -3.56
CA ALA A 174 -14.31 -4.37 -3.79
C ALA A 174 -14.14 -4.03 -5.28
N TYR A 175 -14.39 -4.98 -6.19
CA TYR A 175 -14.33 -4.76 -7.63
C TYR A 175 -15.36 -3.72 -8.10
N GLN A 176 -16.60 -3.80 -7.59
CA GLN A 176 -17.66 -2.85 -7.95
C GLN A 176 -17.37 -1.42 -7.49
N LEU A 177 -16.77 -1.26 -6.31
CA LEU A 177 -16.47 0.05 -5.75
C LEU A 177 -15.15 0.65 -6.26
N ALA A 178 -14.18 -0.17 -6.68
CA ALA A 178 -12.83 0.26 -7.01
C ALA A 178 -12.76 1.42 -8.03
N PRO A 179 -13.46 1.43 -9.18
CA PRO A 179 -13.36 2.54 -10.13
C PRO A 179 -13.88 3.86 -9.53
N TRP A 180 -14.90 3.80 -8.69
CA TRP A 180 -15.44 4.97 -7.99
C TRP A 180 -14.49 5.50 -6.92
N GLN A 181 -13.84 4.59 -6.16
CA GLN A 181 -12.81 4.95 -5.18
C GLN A 181 -11.61 5.63 -5.87
N MET A 182 -11.20 5.10 -7.02
CA MET A 182 -10.14 5.71 -7.84
C MET A 182 -10.55 7.08 -8.38
N LEU A 183 -11.81 7.26 -8.79
CA LEU A 183 -12.32 8.55 -9.21
C LEU A 183 -12.33 9.57 -8.06
N VAL A 184 -12.72 9.14 -6.85
CA VAL A 184 -12.66 9.96 -5.62
C VAL A 184 -11.22 10.39 -5.32
N ALA A 185 -10.22 9.57 -5.60
CA ALA A 185 -8.82 9.94 -5.47
C ALA A 185 -8.34 10.84 -6.61
N THR A 186 -8.74 10.53 -7.85
CA THR A 186 -8.28 11.22 -9.06
C THR A 186 -8.70 12.68 -9.09
N ALA A 187 -9.95 12.99 -8.76
CA ALA A 187 -10.48 14.34 -8.87
C ALA A 187 -9.70 15.35 -8.02
N PRO A 188 -9.49 15.15 -6.70
CA PRO A 188 -8.68 16.05 -5.89
C PRO A 188 -7.19 16.01 -6.26
N LEU A 189 -6.64 14.88 -6.73
CA LEU A 189 -5.25 14.82 -7.20
C LEU A 189 -5.01 15.66 -8.44
N LEU A 190 -5.92 15.64 -9.41
CA LEU A 190 -5.84 16.50 -10.62
C LEU A 190 -5.90 17.98 -10.24
N ALA A 191 -6.82 18.36 -9.34
CA ALA A 191 -6.93 19.73 -8.85
C ALA A 191 -5.65 20.15 -8.12
N LEU A 192 -5.14 19.30 -7.22
CA LEU A 192 -3.91 19.56 -6.46
C LEU A 192 -2.69 19.66 -7.39
N ALA A 193 -2.55 18.75 -8.35
CA ALA A 193 -1.47 18.77 -9.32
C ALA A 193 -1.48 20.09 -10.12
N ARG A 194 -2.66 20.51 -10.56
CA ARG A 194 -2.79 21.76 -11.32
C ARG A 194 -2.43 23.00 -10.50
N ILE A 195 -2.75 23.01 -9.21
CA ILE A 195 -2.48 24.14 -8.30
C ILE A 195 -1.01 24.16 -7.86
N VAL A 196 -0.43 23.01 -7.49
CA VAL A 196 0.90 22.93 -6.86
C VAL A 196 2.01 22.75 -7.88
N GLU A 197 1.79 21.92 -8.91
CA GLU A 197 2.81 21.58 -9.91
C GLU A 197 2.58 22.26 -11.28
N GLY A 198 1.43 22.93 -11.48
CA GLY A 198 1.11 23.65 -12.69
C GLY A 198 0.61 22.75 -13.83
N PRO A 199 0.99 23.03 -15.10
CA PRO A 199 0.63 22.18 -16.24
C PRO A 199 1.14 20.77 -16.08
N PHE A 200 0.58 19.82 -16.86
CA PHE A 200 1.04 18.43 -16.86
C PHE A 200 2.53 18.34 -17.17
N THR A 201 3.28 17.64 -16.31
CA THR A 201 4.74 17.58 -16.34
C THR A 201 5.30 16.29 -16.96
N GLY A 202 4.43 15.37 -17.39
CA GLY A 202 4.88 14.13 -18.03
C GLY A 202 5.64 14.43 -19.33
N ASP A 203 6.82 13.81 -19.50
CA ASP A 203 7.72 14.03 -20.64
C ASP A 203 7.26 13.35 -21.94
N GLY A 204 6.21 12.51 -21.86
CA GLY A 204 5.66 11.79 -23.02
C GLY A 204 6.57 10.72 -23.61
N SER A 205 7.70 10.41 -22.96
CA SER A 205 8.65 9.38 -23.41
C SER A 205 8.03 7.99 -23.44
N VAL A 206 8.63 7.07 -24.17
CA VAL A 206 8.25 5.65 -24.20
C VAL A 206 8.36 5.06 -22.78
N ALA A 207 9.39 5.44 -22.03
CA ALA A 207 9.59 4.99 -20.64
C ALA A 207 8.45 5.47 -19.73
N PHE A 208 8.06 6.74 -19.85
CA PHE A 208 6.89 7.27 -19.13
C PHE A 208 5.63 6.42 -19.38
N TRP A 209 5.32 6.14 -20.65
CA TRP A 209 4.12 5.37 -20.99
C TRP A 209 4.19 3.92 -20.51
N GLN A 210 5.35 3.27 -20.62
CA GLN A 210 5.54 1.92 -20.07
C GLN A 210 5.31 1.87 -18.57
N ILE A 211 5.83 2.85 -17.83
CA ILE A 211 5.65 2.96 -16.39
C ILE A 211 4.17 3.20 -16.05
N ILE A 212 3.51 4.14 -16.68
CA ILE A 212 2.10 4.46 -16.41
C ILE A 212 1.17 3.30 -16.77
N LEU A 213 1.44 2.57 -17.87
CA LEU A 213 0.68 1.38 -18.25
C LEU A 213 0.87 0.21 -17.28
N PHE A 214 2.05 0.07 -16.68
CA PHE A 214 2.26 -0.89 -15.58
C PHE A 214 1.54 -0.44 -14.30
N VAL A 215 1.75 0.81 -13.91
CA VAL A 215 1.28 1.33 -12.62
C VAL A 215 -0.24 1.50 -12.58
N GLY A 216 -0.89 1.99 -13.64
CA GLY A 216 -2.33 2.22 -13.70
C GLY A 216 -3.14 0.91 -13.71
N PRO A 217 -3.10 0.11 -14.77
CA PRO A 217 -3.90 -1.12 -14.86
C PRO A 217 -3.48 -2.19 -13.87
N LEU A 218 -2.19 -2.48 -13.75
CA LEU A 218 -1.72 -3.63 -12.97
C LEU A 218 -1.52 -3.28 -11.49
N ALA A 219 -0.63 -2.34 -11.17
CA ALA A 219 -0.33 -2.01 -9.78
C ALA A 219 -1.44 -1.18 -9.11
N THR A 220 -2.33 -0.52 -9.86
CA THR A 220 -3.47 0.20 -9.30
C THR A 220 -4.76 -0.60 -9.48
N ALA A 221 -5.29 -0.76 -10.69
CA ALA A 221 -6.61 -1.37 -10.88
C ALA A 221 -6.70 -2.80 -10.33
N PHE A 222 -5.82 -3.68 -10.76
CA PHE A 222 -5.81 -5.08 -10.31
C PHE A 222 -5.47 -5.21 -8.82
N CYS A 223 -4.36 -4.60 -8.37
CA CYS A 223 -3.88 -4.81 -7.01
C CYS A 223 -4.82 -4.23 -5.96
N PHE A 224 -5.38 -3.02 -6.16
CA PHE A 224 -6.35 -2.47 -5.20
C PHE A 224 -7.62 -3.32 -5.14
N CYS A 225 -8.11 -3.84 -6.27
CA CYS A 225 -9.25 -4.78 -6.25
C CYS A 225 -8.93 -6.04 -5.45
N ALA A 226 -7.78 -6.66 -5.68
CA ALA A 226 -7.38 -7.90 -5.00
C ALA A 226 -7.15 -7.69 -3.50
N VAL A 227 -6.44 -6.63 -3.12
CA VAL A 227 -6.09 -6.31 -1.73
C VAL A 227 -7.32 -5.86 -0.94
N ASN A 228 -8.17 -4.99 -1.51
CA ASN A 228 -9.38 -4.54 -0.84
C ASN A 228 -10.40 -5.68 -0.69
N ALA A 229 -10.52 -6.56 -1.69
CA ALA A 229 -11.33 -7.76 -1.56
C ALA A 229 -10.81 -8.67 -0.42
N ALA A 230 -9.50 -8.91 -0.35
CA ALA A 230 -8.92 -9.68 0.75
C ALA A 230 -9.16 -9.01 2.12
N SER A 231 -9.05 -7.68 2.21
CA SER A 231 -9.27 -6.90 3.43
C SER A 231 -10.71 -6.98 3.95
N MET A 232 -11.70 -7.22 3.08
CA MET A 232 -13.09 -7.42 3.49
C MET A 232 -13.34 -8.79 4.14
N TRP A 233 -12.53 -9.80 3.86
CA TRP A 233 -12.72 -11.16 4.31
C TRP A 233 -11.74 -11.61 5.40
N LEU A 234 -10.50 -11.16 5.32
CA LEU A 234 -9.48 -11.53 6.28
C LEU A 234 -9.57 -10.69 7.56
N PRO A 235 -9.21 -11.23 8.74
CA PRO A 235 -9.00 -10.42 9.94
C PRO A 235 -8.02 -9.28 9.66
N ALA A 236 -8.28 -8.09 10.21
CA ALA A 236 -7.48 -6.89 9.93
C ALA A 236 -5.99 -7.09 10.27
N THR A 237 -5.71 -7.73 11.42
CA THR A 237 -4.34 -8.07 11.81
C THR A 237 -3.68 -9.03 10.81
N SER A 238 -4.40 -10.08 10.35
CA SER A 238 -3.87 -11.02 9.36
C SER A 238 -3.57 -10.34 8.02
N MET A 239 -4.43 -9.42 7.59
CA MET A 239 -4.23 -8.65 6.37
C MET A 239 -3.01 -7.75 6.47
N SER A 240 -2.85 -7.00 7.56
CA SER A 240 -1.70 -6.11 7.77
C SER A 240 -0.38 -6.87 7.82
N LEU A 241 -0.37 -8.06 8.45
CA LEU A 241 0.81 -8.93 8.49
C LEU A 241 1.15 -9.51 7.10
N ALA A 242 0.14 -9.93 6.33
CA ALA A 242 0.36 -10.41 4.96
C ALA A 242 0.99 -9.32 4.08
N MET A 243 0.60 -8.05 4.28
CA MET A 243 1.15 -6.90 3.54
C MET A 243 2.63 -6.62 3.85
N LEU A 244 3.20 -7.16 4.94
CA LEU A 244 4.66 -7.09 5.16
C LEU A 244 5.47 -7.85 4.09
N GLY A 245 4.85 -8.70 3.30
CA GLY A 245 5.47 -9.29 2.12
C GLY A 245 5.85 -8.25 1.04
N VAL A 246 5.12 -7.15 0.95
CA VAL A 246 5.37 -6.10 -0.07
C VAL A 246 6.72 -5.41 0.14
N PRO A 247 7.10 -4.93 1.34
CA PRO A 247 8.41 -4.34 1.54
C PRO A 247 9.56 -5.32 1.31
N LEU A 248 9.37 -6.62 1.57
CA LEU A 248 10.39 -7.63 1.24
C LEU A 248 10.65 -7.69 -0.26
N VAL A 249 9.57 -7.81 -1.05
CA VAL A 249 9.68 -7.82 -2.52
C VAL A 249 10.18 -6.48 -3.04
N GLY A 250 9.71 -5.37 -2.47
CA GLY A 250 10.12 -4.02 -2.86
C GLY A 250 11.60 -3.79 -2.67
N LEU A 251 12.12 -4.21 -1.52
CA LEU A 251 13.54 -4.12 -1.22
C LEU A 251 14.38 -4.97 -2.17
N MET A 252 14.01 -6.25 -2.34
CA MET A 252 14.72 -7.13 -3.28
C MET A 252 14.72 -6.56 -4.69
N SER A 253 13.57 -6.06 -5.15
CA SER A 253 13.46 -5.42 -6.47
C SER A 253 14.32 -4.16 -6.59
N SER A 254 14.39 -3.34 -5.54
CA SER A 254 15.23 -2.12 -5.52
C SER A 254 16.72 -2.44 -5.58
N VAL A 255 17.16 -3.52 -4.90
CA VAL A 255 18.54 -4.00 -4.98
C VAL A 255 18.87 -4.44 -6.40
N PHE A 256 18.00 -5.26 -7.04
CA PHE A 256 18.26 -5.80 -8.38
C PHE A 256 18.17 -4.73 -9.48
N TRP A 257 17.24 -3.80 -9.40
CA TRP A 257 16.98 -2.85 -10.49
C TRP A 257 17.64 -1.49 -10.31
N LEU A 258 17.76 -1.03 -9.05
CA LEU A 258 18.33 0.28 -8.75
C LEU A 258 19.74 0.20 -8.17
N GLY A 259 20.28 -1.01 -7.94
CA GLY A 259 21.61 -1.21 -7.37
C GLY A 259 21.73 -0.74 -5.91
N GLU A 260 20.61 -0.71 -5.16
CA GLU A 260 20.65 -0.35 -3.74
C GLU A 260 21.50 -1.36 -2.95
N THR A 261 22.39 -0.88 -2.10
CA THR A 261 23.31 -1.73 -1.34
C THR A 261 22.62 -2.44 -0.18
N LEU A 262 22.88 -3.73 -0.02
CA LEU A 262 22.42 -4.54 1.09
C LEU A 262 23.30 -4.25 2.34
N SER A 263 22.75 -3.51 3.30
CA SER A 263 23.40 -3.36 4.61
C SER A 263 23.07 -4.54 5.53
N ALA A 264 23.91 -4.78 6.56
CA ALA A 264 23.64 -5.81 7.56
C ALA A 264 22.29 -5.59 8.30
N SER A 265 21.94 -4.34 8.58
CA SER A 265 20.66 -3.96 9.17
C SER A 265 19.48 -4.32 8.24
N LEU A 266 19.66 -4.16 6.94
CA LEU A 266 18.68 -4.50 5.92
C LEU A 266 18.40 -6.00 5.92
N ILE A 267 19.44 -6.82 5.91
CA ILE A 267 19.33 -8.29 5.94
C ILE A 267 18.65 -8.75 7.24
N ALA A 268 19.10 -8.23 8.39
CA ALA A 268 18.52 -8.57 9.69
C ALA A 268 17.03 -8.21 9.79
N GLY A 269 16.65 -7.03 9.30
CA GLY A 269 15.26 -6.59 9.26
C GLY A 269 14.38 -7.46 8.35
N VAL A 270 14.87 -7.79 7.16
CA VAL A 270 14.17 -8.69 6.21
C VAL A 270 13.97 -10.07 6.83
N LEU A 271 14.98 -10.65 7.48
CA LEU A 271 14.86 -11.96 8.14
C LEU A 271 13.84 -11.92 9.28
N ALA A 272 13.85 -10.85 10.10
CA ALA A 272 12.90 -10.69 11.19
C ALA A 272 11.46 -10.55 10.67
N ILE A 273 11.23 -9.73 9.62
CA ILE A 273 9.91 -9.59 8.99
C ILE A 273 9.44 -10.93 8.42
N SER A 274 10.31 -11.64 7.67
CA SER A 274 9.98 -12.93 7.07
C SER A 274 9.60 -13.96 8.12
N ALA A 275 10.35 -14.05 9.21
CA ALA A 275 10.04 -14.93 10.34
C ALA A 275 8.70 -14.54 11.00
N GLY A 276 8.45 -13.24 11.18
CA GLY A 276 7.18 -12.71 11.70
C GLY A 276 5.98 -13.12 10.85
N ILE A 277 6.08 -12.97 9.52
CA ILE A 277 5.03 -13.40 8.57
C ILE A 277 4.79 -14.91 8.67
N LEU A 278 5.85 -15.72 8.64
CA LEU A 278 5.74 -17.17 8.74
C LEU A 278 5.05 -17.60 10.03
N LEU A 279 5.42 -17.01 11.18
CA LEU A 279 4.77 -17.28 12.45
C LEU A 279 3.28 -16.89 12.43
N ALA A 280 2.90 -15.80 11.79
CA ALA A 280 1.52 -15.33 11.73
C ALA A 280 0.62 -16.18 10.82
N ILE A 281 1.15 -16.72 9.72
CA ILE A 281 0.36 -17.41 8.68
C ILE A 281 0.19 -18.90 8.96
N VAL A 282 1.17 -19.57 9.58
CA VAL A 282 1.08 -21.04 9.82
C VAL A 282 -0.09 -21.35 10.73
N LYS A 283 -1.11 -22.02 10.20
CA LYS A 283 -2.25 -22.52 10.96
C LYS A 283 -1.75 -23.48 12.04
N THR A 284 -2.07 -23.22 13.29
CA THR A 284 -1.96 -24.24 14.35
C THR A 284 -2.92 -25.36 13.97
N ARG A 285 -2.40 -26.56 13.72
CA ARG A 285 -3.25 -27.77 13.74
C ARG A 285 -3.91 -27.81 15.12
N ALA A 286 -5.22 -27.56 15.16
CA ALA A 286 -5.98 -27.79 16.36
C ALA A 286 -5.68 -29.24 16.79
N LYS A 287 -5.11 -29.43 17.98
CA LYS A 287 -5.11 -30.75 18.61
C LYS A 287 -6.58 -31.15 18.71
N ALA A 288 -6.99 -32.14 17.93
CA ALA A 288 -8.23 -32.83 18.16
C ALA A 288 -8.08 -33.44 19.60
N THR A 289 -8.74 -32.79 20.54
CA THR A 289 -8.95 -33.39 21.85
C THR A 289 -9.95 -34.51 21.64
N SER A 290 -9.42 -35.74 21.66
CA SER A 290 -10.19 -37.00 21.83
C SER A 290 -10.97 -36.95 23.13
#